data_304c2ce14b9571cccd400224dbe5e398
#
_entry.id   304c2ce14b9571cccd400224dbe5e398
#
_cell.length_a   1.000
_cell.length_b   1.000
_cell.length_c   1.000
_cell.angle_alpha   90.00
_cell.angle_beta   90.00
_cell.angle_gamma   90.00
#
_symmetry.space_group_name_H-M   'P 1'
#
loop_
_entity.id
_entity.type
_entity.pdbx_description
1 polymer ?
#
loop_
_entity_poly.entity_id
_entity_poly.type
_entity_poly.pdbx_seq_one_letter_code
_entity_poly.pdbx_strand_id
1 'polypeptide(L)'
;VTGHVIISHGLQSSPDATKASALAAVAQSLGWSHERPDYRDLDRVSELGDVLGRIARLRQLAIDAAEPLVLAGSSMGAFISARVSLEVPLAGLFLMAPPTQLQGFQIRLDAVPVPTRIIHGWHDELIPATDVMAWAQLRNDHLIMVDDDHRLSGHVELCADEFARFLQGLS
;
A
#
# COMPACT_ATOMS: atom_id res chain seq x y z
N VAL A 1 -5.74 -21.37 5.31
CA VAL A 1 -5.42 -19.97 5.00
C VAL A 1 -3.90 -19.79 5.04
N THR A 2 -3.33 -19.24 3.98
CA THR A 2 -1.88 -19.04 3.86
C THR A 2 -1.39 -17.87 4.71
N GLY A 3 -2.22 -16.83 4.86
CA GLY A 3 -1.94 -15.64 5.63
C GLY A 3 -3.07 -14.65 5.51
N HIS A 4 -2.83 -13.40 5.92
CA HIS A 4 -3.82 -12.33 5.88
C HIS A 4 -3.26 -11.09 5.18
N VAL A 5 -4.11 -10.42 4.40
CA VAL A 5 -3.75 -9.17 3.71
C VAL A 5 -4.70 -8.06 4.13
N ILE A 6 -4.17 -6.90 4.49
CA ILE A 6 -4.97 -5.69 4.70
C ILE A 6 -4.65 -4.72 3.57
N ILE A 7 -5.66 -4.33 2.81
CA ILE A 7 -5.54 -3.48 1.62
C ILE A 7 -6.14 -2.11 1.91
N SER A 8 -5.32 -1.07 1.92
CA SER A 8 -5.72 0.28 2.27
C SER A 8 -5.85 1.18 1.03
N HIS A 9 -7.03 1.78 0.86
CA HIS A 9 -7.34 2.65 -0.27
C HIS A 9 -6.69 4.04 -0.15
N GLY A 10 -6.62 4.75 -1.26
CA GLY A 10 -6.09 6.10 -1.33
C GLY A 10 -7.02 7.16 -0.74
N LEU A 11 -6.51 8.38 -0.63
CA LEU A 11 -7.25 9.53 -0.16
C LEU A 11 -8.40 9.83 -1.13
N GLN A 12 -9.59 10.13 -0.61
CA GLN A 12 -10.81 10.39 -1.37
C GLN A 12 -11.24 9.22 -2.28
N SER A 13 -10.83 8.01 -1.95
CA SER A 13 -11.20 6.78 -2.61
C SER A 13 -12.10 5.94 -1.70
N SER A 14 -12.18 4.63 -1.93
CA SER A 14 -13.01 3.73 -1.13
C SER A 14 -12.44 2.31 -1.11
N PRO A 15 -12.93 1.44 -0.20
CA PRO A 15 -12.56 0.03 -0.21
C PRO A 15 -12.89 -0.70 -1.52
N ASP A 16 -13.83 -0.19 -2.29
CA ASP A 16 -14.29 -0.78 -3.54
C ASP A 16 -13.54 -0.25 -4.77
N ALA A 17 -12.51 0.57 -4.58
CA ALA A 17 -11.67 1.06 -5.67
C ALA A 17 -11.12 -0.09 -6.51
N THR A 18 -10.90 0.17 -7.81
CA THR A 18 -10.54 -0.87 -8.79
C THR A 18 -9.29 -1.64 -8.39
N LYS A 19 -8.22 -0.96 -7.98
CA LYS A 19 -6.99 -1.61 -7.55
C LYS A 19 -7.17 -2.42 -6.27
N ALA A 20 -7.85 -1.86 -5.28
CA ALA A 20 -8.12 -2.57 -4.02
C ALA A 20 -8.93 -3.85 -4.25
N SER A 21 -9.96 -3.77 -5.09
CA SER A 21 -10.78 -4.94 -5.47
C SER A 21 -9.97 -5.99 -6.21
N ALA A 22 -9.07 -5.57 -7.11
CA ALA A 22 -8.21 -6.48 -7.85
C ALA A 22 -7.25 -7.24 -6.93
N LEU A 23 -6.62 -6.55 -5.99
CA LEU A 23 -5.73 -7.20 -5.01
C LEU A 23 -6.49 -8.15 -4.10
N ALA A 24 -7.71 -7.78 -3.67
CA ALA A 24 -8.55 -8.65 -2.85
C ALA A 24 -8.89 -9.95 -3.57
N ALA A 25 -9.24 -9.87 -4.86
CA ALA A 25 -9.54 -11.05 -5.68
C ALA A 25 -8.31 -11.96 -5.81
N VAL A 26 -7.12 -11.40 -5.99
CA VAL A 26 -5.87 -12.16 -6.02
C VAL A 26 -5.64 -12.88 -4.70
N ALA A 27 -5.73 -12.18 -3.58
CA ALA A 27 -5.53 -12.76 -2.25
C ALA A 27 -6.48 -13.94 -2.05
N GLN A 28 -7.75 -13.77 -2.35
CA GLN A 28 -8.76 -14.81 -2.24
C GLN A 28 -8.42 -16.03 -3.10
N SER A 29 -8.02 -15.81 -4.35
CA SER A 29 -7.68 -16.90 -5.28
C SER A 29 -6.48 -17.71 -4.82
N LEU A 30 -5.58 -17.12 -4.04
CA LEU A 30 -4.38 -17.77 -3.52
C LEU A 30 -4.56 -18.33 -2.09
N GLY A 31 -5.77 -18.28 -1.55
CA GLY A 31 -6.08 -18.83 -0.23
C GLY A 31 -5.68 -17.92 0.94
N TRP A 32 -5.40 -16.64 0.67
CA TRP A 32 -5.16 -15.64 1.71
C TRP A 32 -6.48 -15.02 2.16
N SER A 33 -6.69 -14.87 3.45
CA SER A 33 -7.76 -14.02 3.94
C SER A 33 -7.40 -12.56 3.72
N HIS A 34 -8.39 -11.70 3.63
CA HIS A 34 -8.14 -10.28 3.35
C HIS A 34 -9.23 -9.40 3.93
N GLU A 35 -8.88 -8.13 4.14
CA GLU A 35 -9.84 -7.09 4.47
C GLU A 35 -9.45 -5.78 3.85
N ARG A 36 -10.43 -4.92 3.63
CA ARG A 36 -10.28 -3.60 3.02
C ARG A 36 -10.92 -2.56 3.92
N PRO A 37 -10.16 -1.99 4.87
CA PRO A 37 -10.73 -0.99 5.79
C PRO A 37 -11.21 0.24 5.04
N ASP A 38 -12.26 0.86 5.56
CA ASP A 38 -12.84 2.09 5.04
C ASP A 38 -12.32 3.28 5.84
N TYR A 39 -11.67 4.22 5.16
CA TYR A 39 -11.14 5.43 5.77
C TYR A 39 -11.90 6.69 5.38
N ARG A 40 -13.05 6.57 4.69
CA ARG A 40 -13.75 7.74 4.13
C ARG A 40 -14.19 8.74 5.19
N ASP A 41 -14.57 8.29 6.37
CA ASP A 41 -14.90 9.16 7.50
C ASP A 41 -13.72 10.01 7.97
N LEU A 42 -12.53 9.43 7.97
CA LEU A 42 -11.29 10.11 8.34
C LEU A 42 -10.80 11.06 7.23
N ASP A 43 -11.06 10.72 5.98
CA ASP A 43 -10.61 11.50 4.83
C ASP A 43 -11.37 12.82 4.67
N ARG A 44 -12.57 12.94 5.24
CA ARG A 44 -13.43 14.11 5.08
C ARG A 44 -13.08 15.29 5.99
N VAL A 45 -12.19 15.12 6.96
CA VAL A 45 -11.91 16.16 7.96
C VAL A 45 -11.05 17.30 7.44
N SER A 46 -10.26 17.08 6.38
CA SER A 46 -9.40 18.07 5.75
C SER A 46 -8.96 17.59 4.37
N GLU A 47 -8.20 18.41 3.63
CA GLU A 47 -7.65 18.03 2.32
C GLU A 47 -6.76 16.79 2.39
N LEU A 48 -5.95 16.67 3.45
CA LEU A 48 -5.07 15.53 3.67
C LEU A 48 -5.74 14.39 4.44
N GLY A 49 -6.93 14.64 4.97
CA GLY A 49 -7.62 13.72 5.85
C GLY A 49 -6.96 13.64 7.24
N ASP A 50 -7.44 12.71 8.05
CA ASP A 50 -6.86 12.42 9.36
C ASP A 50 -5.83 11.28 9.20
N VAL A 51 -4.59 11.64 8.87
CA VAL A 51 -3.51 10.68 8.63
C VAL A 51 -3.21 9.85 9.88
N LEU A 52 -3.14 10.47 11.04
CA LEU A 52 -2.88 9.77 12.30
C LEU A 52 -4.04 8.84 12.67
N GLY A 53 -5.27 9.23 12.39
CA GLY A 53 -6.46 8.37 12.56
C GLY A 53 -6.41 7.15 11.64
N ARG A 54 -6.01 7.33 10.39
CA ARG A 54 -5.81 6.21 9.46
C ARG A 54 -4.74 5.24 9.98
N ILE A 55 -3.61 5.76 10.44
CA ILE A 55 -2.52 4.95 11.00
C ILE A 55 -3.02 4.17 12.22
N ALA A 56 -3.75 4.82 13.12
CA ALA A 56 -4.29 4.16 14.32
C ALA A 56 -5.27 3.04 13.96
N ARG A 57 -6.16 3.27 13.00
CA ARG A 57 -7.12 2.25 12.54
C ARG A 57 -6.40 1.05 11.92
N LEU A 58 -5.47 1.30 11.01
CA LEU A 58 -4.71 0.23 10.38
C LEU A 58 -3.85 -0.54 11.38
N ARG A 59 -3.21 0.17 12.32
CA ARG A 59 -2.41 -0.47 13.37
C ARG A 59 -3.25 -1.45 14.18
N GLN A 60 -4.44 -1.06 14.59
CA GLN A 60 -5.30 -1.92 15.39
C GLN A 60 -5.72 -3.17 14.61
N LEU A 61 -6.09 -3.02 13.35
CA LEU A 61 -6.41 -4.15 12.49
C LEU A 61 -5.22 -5.08 12.32
N ALA A 62 -4.03 -4.51 12.15
CA ALA A 62 -2.79 -5.28 11.97
C ALA A 62 -2.41 -6.06 13.24
N ILE A 63 -2.60 -5.47 14.43
CA ILE A 63 -2.35 -6.14 15.71
C ILE A 63 -3.28 -7.35 15.87
N ASP A 64 -4.53 -7.23 15.45
CA ASP A 64 -5.54 -8.26 15.58
C ASP A 64 -5.52 -9.31 14.47
N ALA A 65 -4.73 -9.07 13.42
CA ALA A 65 -4.70 -9.94 12.24
C ALA A 65 -3.92 -11.23 12.46
N ALA A 66 -4.30 -12.26 11.72
CA ALA A 66 -3.55 -13.51 11.69
C ALA A 66 -2.21 -13.34 10.94
N GLU A 67 -1.20 -14.06 11.38
CA GLU A 67 0.09 -14.12 10.71
C GLU A 67 0.17 -15.33 9.75
N PRO A 68 0.97 -15.24 8.68
CA PRO A 68 1.76 -14.08 8.24
C PRO A 68 0.88 -12.97 7.68
N LEU A 69 1.25 -11.72 7.98
CA LEU A 69 0.50 -10.53 7.58
C LEU A 69 1.22 -9.76 6.47
N VAL A 70 0.47 -9.39 5.44
CA VAL A 70 0.92 -8.47 4.39
C VAL A 70 0.07 -7.21 4.44
N LEU A 71 0.72 -6.05 4.40
CA LEU A 71 0.02 -4.77 4.20
C LEU A 71 0.23 -4.32 2.77
N ALA A 72 -0.86 -3.94 2.13
CA ALA A 72 -0.88 -3.42 0.77
C ALA A 72 -1.66 -2.12 0.73
N GLY A 73 -1.30 -1.23 -0.17
CA GLY A 73 -2.03 0.03 -0.27
C GLY A 73 -1.69 0.83 -1.51
N SER A 74 -2.56 1.81 -1.80
CA SER A 74 -2.42 2.75 -2.91
C SER A 74 -2.36 4.17 -2.37
N SER A 75 -1.36 4.95 -2.80
CA SER A 75 -1.18 6.36 -2.43
C SER A 75 -1.17 6.54 -0.90
N MET A 76 -2.13 7.27 -0.33
CA MET A 76 -2.24 7.41 1.14
C MET A 76 -2.27 6.05 1.83
N GLY A 77 -2.93 5.06 1.24
CA GLY A 77 -2.96 3.70 1.76
C GLY A 77 -1.59 3.04 1.79
N ALA A 78 -0.74 3.31 0.81
CA ALA A 78 0.64 2.85 0.79
C ALA A 78 1.48 3.54 1.88
N PHE A 79 1.30 4.84 2.05
CA PHE A 79 2.00 5.63 3.08
C PHE A 79 1.73 5.09 4.49
N ILE A 80 0.46 4.90 4.84
CA ILE A 80 0.09 4.39 6.17
C ILE A 80 0.51 2.94 6.38
N SER A 81 0.46 2.11 5.33
CA SER A 81 0.91 0.72 5.40
C SER A 81 2.40 0.65 5.74
N ALA A 82 3.21 1.47 5.07
CA ALA A 82 4.63 1.58 5.36
C ALA A 82 4.88 2.03 6.82
N ARG A 83 4.18 3.08 7.26
CA ARG A 83 4.32 3.59 8.63
C ARG A 83 3.93 2.55 9.69
N VAL A 84 2.83 1.85 9.51
CA VAL A 84 2.38 0.80 10.45
C VAL A 84 3.36 -0.37 10.49
N SER A 85 4.07 -0.64 9.39
CA SER A 85 5.07 -1.71 9.35
C SER A 85 6.17 -1.56 10.41
N LEU A 86 6.43 -0.33 10.87
CA LEU A 86 7.42 -0.07 11.91
C LEU A 86 6.98 -0.54 13.30
N GLU A 87 5.69 -0.83 13.48
CA GLU A 87 5.10 -1.10 14.80
C GLU A 87 4.52 -2.50 14.94
N VAL A 88 4.38 -3.26 13.86
CA VAL A 88 3.79 -4.61 13.87
C VAL A 88 4.64 -5.58 13.06
N PRO A 89 4.69 -6.87 13.42
CA PRO A 89 5.36 -7.88 12.61
C PRO A 89 4.67 -8.06 11.27
N LEU A 90 5.45 -8.06 10.17
CA LEU A 90 4.94 -8.25 8.82
C LEU A 90 5.75 -9.28 8.04
N ALA A 91 5.08 -10.00 7.15
CA ALA A 91 5.72 -10.84 6.14
C ALA A 91 6.13 -10.02 4.91
N GLY A 92 5.43 -8.94 4.60
CA GLY A 92 5.77 -8.12 3.44
C GLY A 92 4.89 -6.89 3.26
N LEU A 93 5.33 -6.02 2.35
CA LEU A 93 4.66 -4.77 1.96
C LEU A 93 4.47 -4.72 0.45
N PHE A 94 3.29 -4.32 0.00
CA PHE A 94 3.00 -4.09 -1.41
C PHE A 94 2.45 -2.67 -1.58
N LEU A 95 3.25 -1.79 -2.19
CA LEU A 95 3.00 -0.35 -2.23
C LEU A 95 2.79 0.13 -3.66
N MET A 96 1.64 0.74 -3.93
CA MET A 96 1.31 1.34 -5.23
C MET A 96 1.29 2.86 -5.09
N ALA A 97 2.08 3.56 -5.91
CA ALA A 97 2.18 5.02 -5.91
C ALA A 97 2.40 5.62 -4.51
N PRO A 98 3.41 5.16 -3.75
CA PRO A 98 3.61 5.62 -2.38
C PRO A 98 4.13 7.06 -2.32
N PRO A 99 3.46 7.98 -1.59
CA PRO A 99 4.02 9.30 -1.33
C PRO A 99 5.25 9.19 -0.41
N THR A 100 6.36 9.80 -0.81
CA THR A 100 7.57 9.83 0.02
C THR A 100 7.48 10.86 1.13
N GLN A 101 6.63 11.86 0.95
CA GLN A 101 6.26 12.83 1.98
C GLN A 101 4.87 13.36 1.68
N LEU A 102 4.19 13.87 2.70
CA LEU A 102 2.88 14.49 2.58
C LEU A 102 3.03 15.98 2.86
N GLN A 103 2.50 16.83 1.95
CA GLN A 103 2.58 18.27 2.10
C GLN A 103 1.86 18.71 3.39
N GLY A 104 2.56 19.48 4.23
CA GLY A 104 2.02 19.93 5.51
C GLY A 104 2.06 18.88 6.62
N PHE A 105 2.61 17.71 6.37
CA PHE A 105 2.76 16.65 7.36
C PHE A 105 4.25 16.29 7.45
N GLN A 106 4.81 16.35 8.65
CA GLN A 106 6.27 16.25 8.82
C GLN A 106 6.81 14.82 8.80
N ILE A 107 5.95 13.83 8.97
CA ILE A 107 6.37 12.43 8.97
C ILE A 107 6.59 11.98 7.51
N ARG A 108 7.78 11.47 7.23
CA ARG A 108 8.14 10.95 5.91
C ARG A 108 7.79 9.48 5.77
N LEU A 109 7.77 9.01 4.53
CA LEU A 109 7.64 7.60 4.24
C LEU A 109 8.80 6.84 4.90
N ASP A 110 8.46 5.83 5.65
CA ASP A 110 9.42 4.93 6.29
C ASP A 110 8.75 3.56 6.46
N ALA A 111 9.56 2.50 6.47
CA ALA A 111 9.07 1.14 6.56
C ALA A 111 10.14 0.21 7.15
N VAL A 112 9.67 -0.88 7.74
CA VAL A 112 10.54 -1.93 8.23
C VAL A 112 11.24 -2.65 7.05
N PRO A 113 12.47 -3.19 7.22
CA PRO A 113 13.18 -3.91 6.16
C PRO A 113 12.64 -5.33 5.97
N VAL A 114 11.45 -5.46 5.37
CA VAL A 114 10.83 -6.73 4.98
C VAL A 114 10.72 -6.78 3.45
N PRO A 115 10.46 -7.95 2.84
CA PRO A 115 10.19 -8.02 1.41
C PRO A 115 9.15 -6.98 1.03
N THR A 116 9.51 -6.09 0.09
CA THR A 116 8.69 -4.96 -0.33
C THR A 116 8.68 -4.87 -1.85
N ARG A 117 7.49 -4.74 -2.43
CA ARG A 117 7.33 -4.49 -3.86
C ARG A 117 6.61 -3.17 -4.05
N ILE A 118 7.14 -2.34 -4.96
CA ILE A 118 6.62 -1.00 -5.23
C ILE A 118 6.29 -0.91 -6.72
N ILE A 119 5.12 -0.36 -7.04
CA ILE A 119 4.73 -0.05 -8.42
C ILE A 119 4.43 1.44 -8.49
N HIS A 120 5.04 2.13 -9.46
CA HIS A 120 4.93 3.57 -9.58
C HIS A 120 4.91 4.01 -11.05
N GLY A 121 4.20 5.09 -11.35
CA GLY A 121 4.11 5.64 -12.69
C GLY A 121 5.22 6.63 -13.00
N TRP A 122 5.84 6.53 -14.19
CA TRP A 122 6.84 7.48 -14.64
C TRP A 122 6.30 8.91 -14.68
N HIS A 123 5.00 9.06 -14.98
CA HIS A 123 4.33 10.35 -15.18
C HIS A 123 3.44 10.74 -14.00
N ASP A 124 3.73 10.21 -12.82
CA ASP A 124 2.97 10.58 -11.61
C ASP A 124 3.14 12.08 -11.35
N GLU A 125 2.03 12.81 -11.44
CA GLU A 125 1.99 14.27 -11.32
C GLU A 125 1.95 14.74 -9.86
N LEU A 126 1.69 13.82 -8.91
CA LEU A 126 1.62 14.13 -7.49
C LEU A 126 2.89 13.71 -6.74
N ILE A 127 3.44 12.56 -7.10
CA ILE A 127 4.59 11.95 -6.44
C ILE A 127 5.70 11.78 -7.47
N PRO A 128 6.76 12.60 -7.46
CA PRO A 128 7.83 12.48 -8.44
C PRO A 128 8.46 11.08 -8.46
N ALA A 129 8.59 10.52 -9.65
CA ALA A 129 9.19 9.20 -9.84
C ALA A 129 10.59 9.11 -9.25
N THR A 130 11.37 10.19 -9.37
CA THR A 130 12.74 10.27 -8.84
C THR A 130 12.79 10.10 -7.31
N ASP A 131 11.79 10.60 -6.60
CA ASP A 131 11.72 10.47 -5.13
C ASP A 131 11.47 9.02 -4.72
N VAL A 132 10.57 8.35 -5.42
CA VAL A 132 10.27 6.92 -5.16
C VAL A 132 11.46 6.05 -5.51
N MET A 133 12.11 6.32 -6.63
CA MET A 133 13.34 5.60 -7.04
C MET A 133 14.43 5.74 -5.98
N ALA A 134 14.67 6.94 -5.46
CA ALA A 134 15.67 7.17 -4.43
C ALA A 134 15.35 6.44 -3.13
N TRP A 135 14.09 6.45 -2.72
CA TRP A 135 13.63 5.76 -1.53
C TRP A 135 13.79 4.23 -1.66
N ALA A 136 13.37 3.68 -2.79
CA ALA A 136 13.47 2.25 -3.07
C ALA A 136 14.95 1.80 -3.15
N GLN A 137 15.81 2.62 -3.74
CA GLN A 137 17.24 2.31 -3.87
C GLN A 137 17.92 2.21 -2.52
N LEU A 138 17.63 3.13 -1.60
CA LEU A 138 18.21 3.10 -0.25
C LEU A 138 17.85 1.83 0.51
N ARG A 139 16.68 1.25 0.22
CA ARG A 139 16.17 0.05 0.87
C ARG A 139 16.48 -1.24 0.10
N ASN A 140 16.96 -1.14 -1.14
CA ASN A 140 17.09 -2.25 -2.09
C ASN A 140 15.75 -2.96 -2.36
N ASP A 141 14.66 -2.19 -2.40
CA ASP A 141 13.34 -2.73 -2.70
C ASP A 141 13.17 -3.06 -4.18
N HIS A 142 12.27 -3.98 -4.49
CA HIS A 142 11.87 -4.29 -5.85
C HIS A 142 10.90 -3.22 -6.35
N LEU A 143 11.35 -2.38 -7.26
CA LEU A 143 10.57 -1.28 -7.83
C LEU A 143 10.25 -1.57 -9.30
N ILE A 144 8.98 -1.43 -9.67
CA ILE A 144 8.50 -1.55 -11.04
C ILE A 144 7.94 -0.20 -11.46
N MET A 145 8.56 0.39 -12.49
CA MET A 145 8.12 1.66 -13.07
C MET A 145 7.31 1.37 -14.33
N VAL A 146 6.18 2.05 -14.49
CA VAL A 146 5.28 1.85 -15.62
C VAL A 146 4.94 3.18 -16.29
N ASP A 147 4.57 3.12 -17.57
CA ASP A 147 4.13 4.27 -18.36
C ASP A 147 2.69 4.63 -17.97
N ASP A 148 2.53 5.30 -16.85
CA ASP A 148 1.24 5.67 -16.30
C ASP A 148 1.37 6.88 -15.36
N ASP A 149 0.24 7.43 -14.94
CA ASP A 149 0.14 8.54 -13.98
C ASP A 149 -0.06 8.02 -12.54
N HIS A 150 -0.44 8.93 -11.63
CA HIS A 150 -0.63 8.61 -10.21
C HIS A 150 -1.68 7.50 -9.97
N ARG A 151 -2.71 7.42 -10.79
CA ARG A 151 -3.82 6.48 -10.60
C ARG A 151 -3.49 5.05 -11.01
N LEU A 152 -2.50 4.86 -11.90
CA LEU A 152 -2.13 3.55 -12.42
C LEU A 152 -3.31 2.82 -13.10
N SER A 153 -4.26 3.59 -13.65
CA SER A 153 -5.50 3.03 -14.24
C SER A 153 -5.26 2.13 -15.44
N GLY A 154 -4.17 2.37 -16.18
CA GLY A 154 -3.79 1.55 -17.31
C GLY A 154 -3.02 0.29 -16.94
N HIS A 155 -2.69 0.08 -15.67
CA HIS A 155 -1.84 -1.00 -15.20
C HIS A 155 -2.42 -1.77 -14.01
N VAL A 156 -3.75 -1.81 -13.89
CA VAL A 156 -4.43 -2.55 -12.81
C VAL A 156 -4.13 -4.04 -12.90
N GLU A 157 -4.12 -4.58 -14.11
CA GLU A 157 -3.80 -5.99 -14.35
C GLU A 157 -2.36 -6.31 -13.97
N LEU A 158 -1.42 -5.44 -14.31
CA LEU A 158 -0.02 -5.59 -13.92
C LEU A 158 0.12 -5.57 -12.39
N CYS A 159 -0.57 -4.66 -11.72
CA CYS A 159 -0.57 -4.61 -10.24
C CYS A 159 -1.08 -5.92 -9.65
N ALA A 160 -2.17 -6.47 -10.19
CA ALA A 160 -2.73 -7.75 -9.74
C ALA A 160 -1.74 -8.90 -9.97
N ASP A 161 -1.14 -8.99 -11.16
CA ASP A 161 -0.18 -10.04 -11.49
C ASP A 161 1.06 -9.97 -10.60
N GLU A 162 1.57 -8.79 -10.37
CA GLU A 162 2.73 -8.59 -9.50
C GLU A 162 2.40 -8.90 -8.03
N PHE A 163 1.19 -8.57 -7.60
CA PHE A 163 0.74 -8.93 -6.25
C PHE A 163 0.65 -10.45 -6.07
N ALA A 164 0.13 -11.16 -7.08
CA ALA A 164 0.08 -12.62 -7.05
C ALA A 164 1.48 -13.22 -6.92
N ARG A 165 2.44 -12.75 -7.72
CA ARG A 165 3.83 -13.21 -7.65
C ARG A 165 4.45 -12.89 -6.29
N PHE A 166 4.13 -11.72 -5.75
CA PHE A 166 4.63 -11.29 -4.46
C PHE A 166 4.15 -12.23 -3.35
N LEU A 167 2.85 -12.50 -3.28
CA LEU A 167 2.29 -13.41 -2.27
C LEU A 167 2.85 -14.82 -2.42
N GLN A 168 2.98 -15.33 -3.64
CA GLN A 168 3.54 -16.65 -3.90
C GLN A 168 5.01 -16.74 -3.47
N GLY A 169 5.76 -15.66 -3.60
CA GLY A 169 7.15 -15.60 -3.18
C GLY A 169 7.36 -15.58 -1.67
N LEU A 170 6.31 -15.29 -0.90
CA LEU A 170 6.35 -15.28 0.57
C LEU A 170 6.00 -16.65 1.20
N SER A 171 5.52 -17.56 0.40
CA SER A 171 5.06 -18.89 0.86
C SER A 171 6.21 -19.88 0.94
#